data_c4dcef7983aa442e34590fbb079c3785
#
_entry.id   c4dcef7983aa442e34590fbb079c3785
#
_cell.length_a   1.000
_cell.length_b   1.000
_cell.length_c   1.000
_cell.angle_alpha   90.00
_cell.angle_beta   90.00
_cell.angle_gamma   90.00
#
_symmetry.space_group_name_H-M   'P 1'
#
loop_
_entity.id
_entity.type
_entity.pdbx_description
1 polymer ?
#
loop_
_entity_poly.entity_id
_entity_poly.type
_entity_poly.pdbx_seq_one_letter_code
_entity_poly.pdbx_strand_id
1 'polypeptide(L)'
;LRNRVRLIPDVHAAPAPLVSAAGPPDTVDLSDATLRAVSPVHLEYLRNMGVRASASLALVVDGSLWGLVACHSYTAPRRPSQRIRITLDVLAGTTSALLAALSTAARATERVGLLQRVDEVTTPLGQSDGDPLGALDADAVRDLLGADGLVLTSAAEVRTTAGALPHDEDLRTLLDWLDHRPGTVWWHDRLGSDPPPGLVLDDPVGDAAGVLALRWGDDGDWVVATRREQVRSIRWGGDPTDKEVVLEPDSARLGPRRSFEEYVETVRGTSEPWSEAHRDALGEVARRLRDAV
;
A
#
# COMPACT_ATOMS: atom_id res chain seq x y z
N LEU A 1 5.31 -16.64 6.41
CA LEU A 1 6.77 -16.36 6.54
C LEU A 1 7.41 -17.20 7.65
N ARG A 2 7.28 -18.54 7.56
CA ARG A 2 7.79 -19.47 8.59
C ARG A 2 9.33 -19.47 8.67
N ASN A 3 10.04 -19.32 7.53
CA ASN A 3 11.50 -19.22 7.46
C ASN A 3 11.90 -17.86 6.87
N ARG A 4 12.57 -17.02 7.64
CA ARG A 4 13.03 -15.69 7.20
C ARG A 4 14.20 -15.74 6.25
N VAL A 5 15.07 -16.75 6.39
CA VAL A 5 16.25 -16.91 5.56
C VAL A 5 16.07 -18.07 4.60
N ARG A 6 16.20 -17.80 3.30
CA ARG A 6 16.19 -18.80 2.25
C ARG A 6 17.56 -18.88 1.58
N LEU A 7 18.12 -20.07 1.50
CA LEU A 7 19.42 -20.31 0.88
C LEU A 7 19.27 -21.24 -0.31
N ILE A 8 19.93 -20.88 -1.41
CA ILE A 8 20.11 -21.68 -2.61
C ILE A 8 21.62 -21.77 -2.85
N PRO A 9 22.27 -22.79 -2.27
CA PRO A 9 23.73 -22.90 -2.32
C PRO A 9 24.30 -23.08 -3.74
N ASP A 10 23.53 -23.72 -4.60
CA ASP A 10 23.84 -23.93 -6.00
C ASP A 10 22.54 -24.02 -6.82
N VAL A 11 22.37 -23.08 -7.74
CA VAL A 11 21.17 -23.00 -8.60
C VAL A 11 21.11 -24.16 -9.60
N HIS A 12 22.24 -24.82 -9.88
CA HIS A 12 22.33 -25.93 -10.82
C HIS A 12 22.31 -27.31 -10.13
N ALA A 13 22.30 -27.36 -8.79
CA ALA A 13 22.23 -28.62 -8.09
C ALA A 13 20.87 -29.29 -8.28
N ALA A 14 20.89 -30.59 -8.53
CA ALA A 14 19.67 -31.39 -8.52
C ALA A 14 19.11 -31.48 -7.08
N PRO A 15 17.79 -31.43 -6.90
CA PRO A 15 17.20 -31.66 -5.58
C PRO A 15 17.46 -33.07 -5.11
N ALA A 16 17.78 -33.25 -3.83
CA ALA A 16 17.89 -34.56 -3.22
C ALA A 16 16.52 -35.23 -3.16
N PRO A 17 16.41 -36.51 -3.49
CA PRO A 17 15.15 -37.24 -3.39
C PRO A 17 14.72 -37.33 -1.92
N LEU A 18 13.43 -37.14 -1.67
CA LEU A 18 12.85 -37.38 -0.36
C LEU A 18 12.54 -38.88 -0.24
N VAL A 19 13.09 -39.51 0.77
CA VAL A 19 12.83 -40.93 1.09
C VAL A 19 12.09 -41.00 2.41
N SER A 20 10.90 -41.58 2.40
CA SER A 20 10.06 -41.76 3.59
C SER A 20 9.79 -43.21 3.86
N ALA A 21 9.95 -43.64 5.10
CA ALA A 21 9.57 -45.00 5.57
C ALA A 21 8.07 -45.04 5.97
N ALA A 22 7.42 -43.91 6.13
CA ALA A 22 6.07 -43.78 6.67
C ALA A 22 4.97 -43.58 5.63
N GLY A 23 5.31 -43.58 4.34
CA GLY A 23 4.34 -43.38 3.24
C GLY A 23 4.92 -42.66 2.04
N PRO A 24 4.09 -42.28 1.05
CA PRO A 24 4.55 -41.59 -0.13
C PRO A 24 5.24 -40.26 0.21
N PRO A 25 6.39 -39.93 -0.42
CA PRO A 25 7.16 -38.72 -0.12
C PRO A 25 6.41 -37.41 -0.29
N ASP A 26 5.43 -37.36 -1.19
CA ASP A 26 4.58 -36.21 -1.51
C ASP A 26 3.57 -35.85 -0.40
N THR A 27 3.34 -36.75 0.56
CA THR A 27 2.51 -36.48 1.75
C THR A 27 3.24 -35.76 2.87
N VAL A 28 4.56 -35.56 2.78
CA VAL A 28 5.37 -34.93 3.82
C VAL A 28 5.33 -33.41 3.69
N ASP A 29 4.78 -32.73 4.71
CA ASP A 29 4.82 -31.27 4.78
C ASP A 29 6.23 -30.76 5.10
N LEU A 30 6.85 -30.12 4.13
CA LEU A 30 8.17 -29.48 4.24
C LEU A 30 8.09 -27.98 4.51
N SER A 31 6.94 -27.43 4.87
CA SER A 31 6.73 -25.98 5.03
C SER A 31 7.69 -25.35 6.04
N ASP A 32 8.04 -26.08 7.11
CA ASP A 32 8.97 -25.62 8.14
C ASP A 32 10.43 -26.06 7.91
N ALA A 33 10.69 -26.85 6.86
CA ALA A 33 12.03 -27.33 6.57
C ALA A 33 12.89 -26.21 5.94
N THR A 34 13.99 -25.84 6.60
CA THR A 34 14.91 -24.79 6.14
C THR A 34 15.69 -25.17 4.88
N LEU A 35 15.91 -26.48 4.66
CA LEU A 35 16.69 -27.03 3.56
C LEU A 35 15.83 -27.66 2.44
N ARG A 36 14.52 -27.38 2.42
CA ARG A 36 13.63 -27.87 1.37
C ARG A 36 14.07 -27.41 -0.01
N ALA A 37 13.79 -28.22 -1.05
CA ALA A 37 14.05 -27.85 -2.43
C ALA A 37 13.30 -26.57 -2.84
N VAL A 38 13.84 -25.87 -3.82
CA VAL A 38 13.29 -24.64 -4.40
C VAL A 38 12.45 -25.01 -5.60
N SER A 39 11.39 -24.22 -5.87
CA SER A 39 10.59 -24.37 -7.08
C SER A 39 11.48 -24.37 -8.34
N PRO A 40 11.27 -25.31 -9.27
CA PRO A 40 12.01 -25.37 -10.53
C PRO A 40 11.92 -24.06 -11.32
N VAL A 41 10.74 -23.40 -11.31
CA VAL A 41 10.52 -22.10 -11.97
C VAL A 41 11.41 -21.01 -11.38
N HIS A 42 11.56 -20.99 -10.04
CA HIS A 42 12.46 -20.01 -9.41
C HIS A 42 13.94 -20.30 -9.68
N LEU A 43 14.32 -21.56 -9.77
CA LEU A 43 15.71 -21.93 -10.18
C LEU A 43 15.97 -21.51 -11.63
N GLU A 44 15.01 -21.70 -12.54
CA GLU A 44 15.12 -21.25 -13.92
C GLU A 44 15.25 -19.72 -14.01
N TYR A 45 14.45 -18.98 -13.25
CA TYR A 45 14.56 -17.52 -13.14
C TYR A 45 15.97 -17.09 -12.72
N LEU A 46 16.54 -17.71 -11.68
CA LEU A 46 17.89 -17.41 -11.21
C LEU A 46 18.97 -17.77 -12.27
N ARG A 47 18.77 -18.86 -13.01
CA ARG A 47 19.66 -19.25 -14.11
C ARG A 47 19.64 -18.22 -15.24
N ASN A 48 18.44 -17.73 -15.60
CA ASN A 48 18.28 -16.69 -16.61
C ASN A 48 19.00 -15.39 -16.20
N MET A 49 19.06 -15.09 -14.90
CA MET A 49 19.84 -13.98 -14.34
C MET A 49 21.36 -14.26 -14.28
N GLY A 50 21.83 -15.47 -14.61
CA GLY A 50 23.23 -15.86 -14.46
C GLY A 50 23.66 -16.13 -13.01
N VAL A 51 22.74 -16.27 -12.08
CA VAL A 51 23.01 -16.48 -10.65
C VAL A 51 23.44 -17.91 -10.41
N ARG A 52 24.52 -18.10 -9.65
CA ARG A 52 25.08 -19.41 -9.25
C ARG A 52 24.64 -19.83 -7.85
N ALA A 53 24.47 -18.88 -6.94
CA ALA A 53 23.94 -19.10 -5.60
C ALA A 53 23.17 -17.89 -5.14
N SER A 54 22.17 -18.10 -4.28
CA SER A 54 21.32 -17.02 -3.75
C SER A 54 21.05 -17.22 -2.26
N ALA A 55 21.01 -16.10 -1.54
CA ALA A 55 20.47 -16.00 -0.19
C ALA A 55 19.44 -14.88 -0.16
N SER A 56 18.26 -15.13 0.38
CA SER A 56 17.26 -14.10 0.60
C SER A 56 16.83 -14.04 2.06
N LEU A 57 16.71 -12.82 2.59
CA LEU A 57 16.30 -12.52 3.94
C LEU A 57 14.97 -11.76 3.88
N ALA A 58 13.95 -12.31 4.50
CA ALA A 58 12.65 -11.64 4.60
C ALA A 58 12.68 -10.63 5.76
N LEU A 59 12.36 -9.38 5.43
CA LEU A 59 12.10 -8.33 6.40
C LEU A 59 10.60 -8.28 6.68
N VAL A 60 10.22 -8.54 7.92
CA VAL A 60 8.82 -8.69 8.33
C VAL A 60 8.47 -7.61 9.32
N VAL A 61 7.46 -6.81 9.00
CA VAL A 61 6.91 -5.74 9.85
C VAL A 61 5.43 -6.03 10.07
N ASP A 62 4.97 -5.99 11.30
CA ASP A 62 3.57 -6.22 11.69
C ASP A 62 2.98 -7.53 11.11
N GLY A 63 3.80 -8.60 11.10
CA GLY A 63 3.42 -9.92 10.56
C GLY A 63 3.39 -10.03 9.04
N SER A 64 3.59 -8.95 8.32
CA SER A 64 3.58 -8.88 6.85
C SER A 64 4.98 -8.77 6.26
N LEU A 65 5.16 -9.28 5.04
CA LEU A 65 6.41 -9.12 4.30
C LEU A 65 6.58 -7.66 3.90
N TRP A 66 7.51 -6.96 4.54
CA TRP A 66 7.85 -5.58 4.21
C TRP A 66 8.81 -5.50 3.00
N GLY A 67 9.75 -6.44 2.93
CA GLY A 67 10.73 -6.46 1.86
C GLY A 67 11.65 -7.67 1.93
N LEU A 68 12.56 -7.76 0.97
CA LEU A 68 13.57 -8.81 0.86
C LEU A 68 14.95 -8.22 0.66
N VAL A 69 15.93 -8.76 1.37
CA VAL A 69 17.35 -8.57 1.03
C VAL A 69 17.78 -9.78 0.23
N ALA A 70 18.16 -9.59 -1.04
CA ALA A 70 18.65 -10.64 -1.91
C ALA A 70 20.16 -10.50 -2.11
N CYS A 71 20.90 -11.58 -1.85
CA CYS A 71 22.36 -11.66 -2.04
C CYS A 71 22.64 -12.75 -3.08
N HIS A 72 23.23 -12.37 -4.19
CA HIS A 72 23.54 -13.28 -5.30
C HIS A 72 25.03 -13.47 -5.48
N SER A 73 25.43 -14.69 -5.82
CA SER A 73 26.76 -15.02 -6.34
C SER A 73 26.63 -15.37 -7.81
N TYR A 74 27.40 -14.71 -8.67
CA TYR A 74 27.42 -14.95 -10.11
C TYR A 74 28.56 -15.86 -10.54
N THR A 75 29.60 -16.00 -9.72
CA THR A 75 30.84 -16.68 -10.10
C THR A 75 30.88 -18.15 -9.68
N ALA A 76 30.33 -18.48 -8.49
CA ALA A 76 30.43 -19.83 -7.93
C ALA A 76 29.27 -20.15 -6.99
N PRO A 77 28.96 -21.45 -6.77
CA PRO A 77 28.13 -21.92 -5.68
C PRO A 77 28.66 -21.42 -4.32
N ARG A 78 27.74 -21.19 -3.38
CA ARG A 78 28.06 -20.71 -2.02
C ARG A 78 27.32 -21.55 -0.99
N ARG A 79 28.06 -22.18 -0.10
CA ARG A 79 27.54 -22.98 1.00
C ARG A 79 27.88 -22.32 2.33
N PRO A 80 27.05 -21.34 2.81
CA PRO A 80 27.34 -20.66 4.06
C PRO A 80 27.34 -21.65 5.22
N SER A 81 28.31 -21.48 6.13
CA SER A 81 28.39 -22.27 7.37
C SER A 81 27.16 -22.00 8.24
N GLN A 82 26.90 -22.87 9.20
CA GLN A 82 25.80 -22.69 10.15
C GLN A 82 25.91 -21.34 10.90
N ARG A 83 27.13 -20.95 11.28
CA ARG A 83 27.35 -19.63 11.91
C ARG A 83 26.86 -18.49 11.03
N ILE A 84 27.16 -18.49 9.74
CA ILE A 84 26.69 -17.46 8.80
C ILE A 84 25.17 -17.49 8.70
N ARG A 85 24.55 -18.67 8.63
CA ARG A 85 23.08 -18.80 8.56
C ARG A 85 22.40 -18.19 9.79
N ILE A 86 22.91 -18.47 10.99
CA ILE A 86 22.41 -17.87 12.24
C ILE A 86 22.60 -16.37 12.22
N THR A 87 23.76 -15.87 11.77
CA THR A 87 24.02 -14.44 11.66
C THR A 87 23.05 -13.75 10.71
N LEU A 88 22.72 -14.37 9.57
CA LEU A 88 21.74 -13.84 8.61
C LEU A 88 20.32 -13.79 9.21
N ASP A 89 19.94 -14.82 9.98
CA ASP A 89 18.63 -14.85 10.65
C ASP A 89 18.53 -13.78 11.74
N VAL A 90 19.56 -13.63 12.56
CA VAL A 90 19.64 -12.54 13.55
C VAL A 90 19.58 -11.18 12.88
N LEU A 91 20.34 -10.98 11.80
CA LEU A 91 20.33 -9.74 11.04
C LEU A 91 18.94 -9.41 10.47
N ALA A 92 18.28 -10.40 9.85
CA ALA A 92 16.92 -10.24 9.34
C ALA A 92 15.92 -9.88 10.45
N GLY A 93 16.01 -10.55 11.59
CA GLY A 93 15.17 -10.30 12.76
C GLY A 93 15.37 -8.90 13.35
N THR A 94 16.63 -8.50 13.55
CA THR A 94 16.99 -7.20 14.10
C THR A 94 16.59 -6.06 13.16
N THR A 95 16.84 -6.20 11.86
CA THR A 95 16.44 -5.22 10.85
C THR A 95 14.92 -5.09 10.79
N SER A 96 14.19 -6.20 10.82
CA SER A 96 12.71 -6.19 10.87
C SER A 96 12.19 -5.45 12.09
N ALA A 97 12.76 -5.71 13.28
CA ALA A 97 12.35 -5.05 14.52
C ALA A 97 12.65 -3.54 14.48
N LEU A 98 13.82 -3.16 13.94
CA LEU A 98 14.18 -1.74 13.78
C LEU A 98 13.23 -1.03 12.81
N LEU A 99 12.92 -1.64 11.67
CA LEU A 99 11.96 -1.09 10.71
C LEU A 99 10.57 -0.91 11.33
N ALA A 100 10.09 -1.91 12.10
CA ALA A 100 8.83 -1.81 12.82
C ALA A 100 8.83 -0.65 13.81
N ALA A 101 9.90 -0.50 14.59
CA ALA A 101 10.03 0.60 15.57
C ALA A 101 10.06 1.97 14.89
N LEU A 102 10.84 2.13 13.79
CA LEU A 102 10.92 3.38 13.03
C LEU A 102 9.58 3.73 12.38
N SER A 103 8.88 2.75 11.79
CA SER A 103 7.55 2.97 11.20
C SER A 103 6.52 3.38 12.25
N THR A 104 6.57 2.76 13.43
CA THR A 104 5.67 3.11 14.54
C THR A 104 5.95 4.52 15.06
N ALA A 105 7.22 4.86 15.26
CA ALA A 105 7.62 6.19 15.70
C ALA A 105 7.22 7.28 14.69
N ALA A 106 7.42 7.03 13.39
CA ALA A 106 7.04 7.97 12.33
C ALA A 106 5.52 8.21 12.32
N ARG A 107 4.72 7.13 12.38
CA ARG A 107 3.25 7.23 12.46
C ARG A 107 2.77 7.99 13.70
N ALA A 108 3.39 7.72 14.86
CA ALA A 108 3.05 8.43 16.10
C ALA A 108 3.37 9.94 16.01
N THR A 109 4.52 10.29 15.45
CA THR A 109 4.92 11.69 15.25
C THR A 109 3.97 12.42 14.29
N GLU A 110 3.64 11.81 13.15
CA GLU A 110 2.66 12.34 12.19
C GLU A 110 1.31 12.58 12.87
N ARG A 111 0.80 11.57 13.58
CA ARG A 111 -0.50 11.65 14.26
C ARG A 111 -0.54 12.78 15.30
N VAL A 112 0.49 12.88 16.16
CA VAL A 112 0.55 13.93 17.17
C VAL A 112 0.61 15.32 16.50
N GLY A 113 1.42 15.48 15.46
CA GLY A 113 1.52 16.73 14.73
C GLY A 113 0.19 17.14 14.07
N LEU A 114 -0.53 16.19 13.45
CA LEU A 114 -1.83 16.47 12.86
C LEU A 114 -2.88 16.83 13.92
N LEU A 115 -2.96 16.10 15.05
CA LEU A 115 -3.92 16.40 16.11
C LEU A 115 -3.69 17.75 16.77
N GLN A 116 -2.42 18.18 16.94
CA GLN A 116 -2.11 19.54 17.42
C GLN A 116 -2.64 20.61 16.46
N ARG A 117 -2.44 20.42 15.16
CA ARG A 117 -2.96 21.33 14.13
C ARG A 117 -4.48 21.33 14.04
N VAL A 118 -5.14 20.18 14.33
CA VAL A 118 -6.62 20.13 14.44
C VAL A 118 -7.09 21.09 15.52
N ASP A 119 -6.44 21.16 16.68
CA ASP A 119 -6.80 22.10 17.74
C ASP A 119 -6.74 23.55 17.26
N GLU A 120 -5.67 23.91 16.53
CA GLU A 120 -5.51 25.26 15.97
C GLU A 120 -6.61 25.61 14.97
N VAL A 121 -6.89 24.71 14.02
CA VAL A 121 -7.86 24.92 12.93
C VAL A 121 -9.32 24.96 13.45
N THR A 122 -9.64 24.22 14.51
CA THR A 122 -11.01 24.13 15.03
C THR A 122 -11.29 25.05 16.22
N THR A 123 -10.29 25.75 16.74
CA THR A 123 -10.48 26.75 17.82
C THR A 123 -11.58 27.79 17.51
N PRO A 124 -11.72 28.33 16.27
CA PRO A 124 -12.77 29.27 15.92
C PRO A 124 -14.21 28.74 16.08
N LEU A 125 -14.41 27.40 16.00
CA LEU A 125 -15.74 26.79 16.16
C LEU A 125 -16.38 27.09 17.51
N GLY A 126 -15.56 27.19 18.59
CA GLY A 126 -16.05 27.53 19.93
C GLY A 126 -16.54 28.97 20.09
N GLN A 127 -16.33 29.82 19.07
CA GLN A 127 -16.74 31.24 19.03
C GLN A 127 -17.78 31.52 17.95
N SER A 128 -18.30 30.47 17.28
CA SER A 128 -19.29 30.63 16.23
C SER A 128 -20.67 30.94 16.81
N ASP A 129 -21.27 32.04 16.41
CA ASP A 129 -22.63 32.43 16.77
C ASP A 129 -23.68 31.66 15.91
N GLY A 130 -23.65 30.32 15.94
CA GLY A 130 -24.62 29.45 15.24
C GLY A 130 -24.32 29.12 13.79
N ASP A 131 -23.17 29.53 13.24
CA ASP A 131 -22.69 29.09 11.90
C ASP A 131 -21.27 28.48 12.02
N PRO A 132 -21.15 27.22 12.44
CA PRO A 132 -19.87 26.57 12.59
C PRO A 132 -19.13 26.36 11.27
N LEU A 133 -19.86 26.19 10.15
CA LEU A 133 -19.23 26.02 8.83
C LEU A 133 -18.62 27.33 8.32
N GLY A 134 -19.25 28.47 8.60
CA GLY A 134 -18.68 29.77 8.28
C GLY A 134 -17.51 30.19 9.17
N ALA A 135 -17.41 29.60 10.37
CA ALA A 135 -16.29 29.84 11.29
C ALA A 135 -15.06 28.99 11.00
N LEU A 136 -15.20 27.88 10.25
CA LEU A 136 -14.10 26.97 9.90
C LEU A 136 -13.34 27.48 8.68
N ASP A 137 -12.04 27.68 8.83
CA ASP A 137 -11.16 28.00 7.68
C ASP A 137 -10.91 26.73 6.84
N ALA A 138 -11.60 26.66 5.69
CA ALA A 138 -11.52 25.52 4.78
C ALA A 138 -10.11 25.35 4.17
N ASP A 139 -9.39 26.45 3.92
CA ASP A 139 -8.00 26.37 3.44
C ASP A 139 -7.09 25.77 4.52
N ALA A 140 -7.26 26.15 5.77
CA ALA A 140 -6.51 25.58 6.88
C ALA A 140 -6.80 24.07 7.08
N VAL A 141 -8.04 23.62 6.90
CA VAL A 141 -8.40 22.18 6.94
C VAL A 141 -7.80 21.43 5.75
N ARG A 142 -7.88 21.99 4.54
CA ARG A 142 -7.23 21.44 3.34
C ARG A 142 -5.73 21.24 3.58
N ASP A 143 -5.05 22.26 4.06
CA ASP A 143 -3.59 22.26 4.31
C ASP A 143 -3.21 21.32 5.47
N LEU A 144 -4.06 21.19 6.49
CA LEU A 144 -3.92 20.21 7.56
C LEU A 144 -3.83 18.79 7.00
N LEU A 145 -4.70 18.45 6.03
CA LEU A 145 -4.80 17.12 5.45
C LEU A 145 -3.80 16.90 4.28
N GLY A 146 -3.05 17.93 3.88
CA GLY A 146 -2.24 17.87 2.68
C GLY A 146 -3.08 17.51 1.45
N ALA A 147 -4.30 18.06 1.38
CA ALA A 147 -5.23 17.88 0.28
C ALA A 147 -5.05 18.97 -0.77
N ASP A 148 -5.44 18.69 -2.02
CA ASP A 148 -5.46 19.68 -3.09
C ASP A 148 -6.79 20.44 -3.11
N GLY A 149 -7.88 19.79 -2.70
CA GLY A 149 -9.20 20.37 -2.58
C GLY A 149 -9.95 19.95 -1.33
N LEU A 150 -10.88 20.77 -0.89
CA LEU A 150 -11.78 20.49 0.24
C LEU A 150 -13.19 21.01 -0.08
N VAL A 151 -14.18 20.22 0.29
CA VAL A 151 -15.60 20.59 0.23
C VAL A 151 -16.25 20.29 1.58
N LEU A 152 -17.02 21.24 2.08
CA LEU A 152 -17.93 21.05 3.20
C LEU A 152 -19.36 21.19 2.71
N THR A 153 -20.21 20.22 3.04
CA THR A 153 -21.64 20.25 2.73
C THR A 153 -22.47 20.26 3.98
N SER A 154 -23.67 20.82 3.90
CA SER A 154 -24.72 20.70 4.90
C SER A 154 -26.07 20.60 4.21
N ALA A 155 -26.90 19.65 4.63
CA ALA A 155 -28.18 19.32 4.01
C ALA A 155 -28.07 19.10 2.48
N ALA A 156 -27.01 18.37 2.08
CA ALA A 156 -26.65 18.09 0.68
C ALA A 156 -26.29 19.33 -0.19
N GLU A 157 -26.15 20.50 0.42
CA GLU A 157 -25.71 21.72 -0.25
C GLU A 157 -24.23 22.01 0.04
N VAL A 158 -23.47 22.40 -0.98
CA VAL A 158 -22.08 22.86 -0.82
C VAL A 158 -22.10 24.20 -0.09
N ARG A 159 -21.49 24.26 1.09
CA ARG A 159 -21.42 25.46 1.94
C ARG A 159 -20.10 26.20 1.79
N THR A 160 -19.02 25.43 1.72
CA THR A 160 -17.67 26.01 1.68
C THR A 160 -16.76 25.10 0.86
N THR A 161 -15.85 25.73 0.13
CA THR A 161 -14.85 25.03 -0.69
C THR A 161 -13.48 25.66 -0.54
N ALA A 162 -12.42 24.87 -0.72
CA ALA A 162 -11.03 25.36 -0.79
C ALA A 162 -10.22 24.56 -1.81
N GLY A 163 -9.28 25.22 -2.46
CA GLY A 163 -8.34 24.61 -3.40
C GLY A 163 -8.96 24.15 -4.70
N ALA A 164 -8.34 23.10 -5.29
CA ALA A 164 -8.75 22.56 -6.57
C ALA A 164 -9.76 21.42 -6.38
N LEU A 165 -10.86 21.49 -7.08
CA LEU A 165 -11.97 20.55 -6.98
C LEU A 165 -12.24 19.89 -8.33
N PRO A 166 -12.82 18.66 -8.33
CA PRO A 166 -13.38 18.07 -9.53
C PRO A 166 -14.41 19.00 -10.20
N HIS A 167 -14.71 18.75 -11.47
CA HIS A 167 -15.79 19.43 -12.14
C HIS A 167 -17.11 19.29 -11.38
N ASP A 168 -18.00 20.29 -11.47
CA ASP A 168 -19.26 20.34 -10.71
C ASP A 168 -20.13 19.09 -10.87
N GLU A 169 -20.10 18.44 -12.02
CA GLU A 169 -20.86 17.23 -12.31
C GLU A 169 -20.27 16.02 -11.57
N ASP A 170 -18.95 15.88 -11.62
CA ASP A 170 -18.23 14.82 -10.90
C ASP A 170 -18.33 15.00 -9.38
N LEU A 171 -18.24 16.24 -8.89
CA LEU A 171 -18.42 16.53 -7.48
C LEU A 171 -19.82 16.16 -7.01
N ARG A 172 -20.88 16.51 -7.76
CA ARG A 172 -22.26 16.14 -7.43
C ARG A 172 -22.45 14.63 -7.45
N THR A 173 -21.91 13.95 -8.45
CA THR A 173 -21.94 12.47 -8.55
C THR A 173 -21.25 11.81 -7.36
N LEU A 174 -20.10 12.33 -6.94
CA LEU A 174 -19.37 11.82 -5.78
C LEU A 174 -20.17 12.03 -4.49
N LEU A 175 -20.74 13.21 -4.26
CA LEU A 175 -21.53 13.50 -3.06
C LEU A 175 -22.80 12.66 -2.99
N ASP A 176 -23.54 12.52 -4.09
CA ASP A 176 -24.72 11.66 -4.17
C ASP A 176 -24.37 10.19 -3.90
N TRP A 177 -23.27 9.71 -4.48
CA TRP A 177 -22.79 8.37 -4.24
C TRP A 177 -22.38 8.12 -2.77
N LEU A 178 -21.75 9.11 -2.10
CA LEU A 178 -21.39 9.05 -0.69
C LEU A 178 -22.63 8.96 0.21
N ASP A 179 -23.69 9.69 -0.09
CA ASP A 179 -24.93 9.69 0.68
C ASP A 179 -25.64 8.34 0.69
N HIS A 180 -25.54 7.60 -0.40
CA HIS A 180 -26.13 6.26 -0.54
C HIS A 180 -25.29 5.15 0.09
N ARG A 181 -24.14 5.48 0.76
CA ARG A 181 -23.27 4.47 1.37
C ARG A 181 -23.46 4.34 2.87
N PRO A 182 -23.41 3.11 3.39
CA PRO A 182 -23.37 2.92 4.81
C PRO A 182 -22.03 3.36 5.40
N GLY A 183 -22.07 3.94 6.59
CA GLY A 183 -20.89 4.37 7.33
C GLY A 183 -20.63 5.88 7.27
N THR A 184 -19.76 6.33 8.16
CA THR A 184 -19.47 7.75 8.36
C THR A 184 -18.12 8.17 7.77
N VAL A 185 -17.26 7.22 7.41
CA VAL A 185 -15.91 7.46 6.86
C VAL A 185 -15.73 6.65 5.61
N TRP A 186 -15.24 7.29 4.58
CA TRP A 186 -14.84 6.63 3.35
C TRP A 186 -13.57 7.27 2.78
N TRP A 187 -12.69 6.45 2.22
CA TRP A 187 -11.49 6.93 1.53
C TRP A 187 -11.10 6.00 0.39
N HIS A 188 -10.48 6.59 -0.61
CA HIS A 188 -9.91 5.90 -1.75
C HIS A 188 -8.74 6.71 -2.32
N ASP A 189 -7.72 6.04 -2.84
CA ASP A 189 -6.51 6.69 -3.38
C ASP A 189 -6.22 6.32 -4.83
N ARG A 190 -7.16 5.64 -5.52
CA ARG A 190 -7.00 5.11 -6.87
C ARG A 190 -8.28 5.21 -7.70
N LEU A 191 -9.01 6.30 -7.59
CA LEU A 191 -10.29 6.46 -8.29
C LEU A 191 -10.16 6.36 -9.81
N GLY A 192 -9.04 6.82 -10.39
CA GLY A 192 -8.81 6.75 -11.82
C GLY A 192 -8.41 5.37 -12.35
N SER A 193 -7.87 4.48 -11.51
CA SER A 193 -7.40 3.15 -11.92
C SER A 193 -8.25 1.99 -11.38
N ASP A 194 -8.95 2.20 -10.27
CA ASP A 194 -9.74 1.18 -9.57
C ASP A 194 -10.96 1.84 -8.87
N PRO A 195 -11.91 2.39 -9.65
CA PRO A 195 -13.07 3.07 -9.08
C PRO A 195 -13.97 2.08 -8.32
N PRO A 196 -14.57 2.50 -7.19
CA PRO A 196 -15.49 1.65 -6.45
C PRO A 196 -16.78 1.41 -7.26
N PRO A 197 -17.44 0.25 -7.06
CA PRO A 197 -18.66 -0.08 -7.77
C PRO A 197 -19.74 0.99 -7.64
N GLY A 198 -20.31 1.41 -8.76
CA GLY A 198 -21.40 2.38 -8.83
C GLY A 198 -20.97 3.86 -8.81
N LEU A 199 -19.69 4.16 -8.65
CA LEU A 199 -19.16 5.51 -8.86
C LEU A 199 -18.61 5.62 -10.29
N VAL A 200 -19.19 6.49 -11.10
CA VAL A 200 -18.73 6.79 -12.45
C VAL A 200 -18.50 8.30 -12.53
N LEU A 201 -17.25 8.69 -12.65
CA LEU A 201 -16.83 10.09 -12.84
C LEU A 201 -16.38 10.29 -14.29
N ASP A 202 -16.62 11.47 -14.84
CA ASP A 202 -16.22 11.80 -16.22
C ASP A 202 -14.70 12.04 -16.31
N ASP A 203 -14.11 12.69 -15.28
CA ASP A 203 -12.66 12.85 -15.15
C ASP A 203 -12.15 12.38 -13.77
N PRO A 204 -12.06 11.05 -13.54
CA PRO A 204 -11.59 10.51 -12.27
C PRO A 204 -10.08 10.70 -12.04
N VAL A 205 -9.37 11.23 -13.02
CA VAL A 205 -7.90 11.36 -13.00
C VAL A 205 -7.47 12.78 -12.61
N GLY A 206 -8.30 13.79 -12.84
CA GLY A 206 -7.98 15.18 -12.58
C GLY A 206 -7.77 15.52 -11.10
N ASP A 207 -8.69 16.26 -10.52
CA ASP A 207 -8.56 16.79 -9.16
C ASP A 207 -9.10 15.84 -8.07
N ALA A 208 -9.57 14.64 -8.42
CA ALA A 208 -10.15 13.64 -7.49
C ALA A 208 -9.58 12.22 -7.62
N ALA A 209 -8.31 12.04 -7.96
CA ALA A 209 -7.69 10.71 -7.99
C ALA A 209 -7.67 10.04 -6.61
N GLY A 210 -7.66 10.83 -5.55
CA GLY A 210 -7.83 10.39 -4.16
C GLY A 210 -8.90 11.19 -3.43
N VAL A 211 -9.72 10.50 -2.63
CA VAL A 211 -10.79 11.09 -1.82
C VAL A 211 -10.72 10.57 -0.40
N LEU A 212 -10.88 11.47 0.58
CA LEU A 212 -11.16 11.16 1.97
C LEU A 212 -12.40 11.93 2.38
N ALA A 213 -13.49 11.20 2.69
CA ALA A 213 -14.77 11.77 3.06
C ALA A 213 -15.19 11.33 4.46
N LEU A 214 -15.77 12.24 5.21
CA LEU A 214 -16.30 11.97 6.54
C LEU A 214 -17.61 12.72 6.73
N ARG A 215 -18.63 11.99 7.21
CA ARG A 215 -19.94 12.54 7.56
C ARG A 215 -19.86 13.17 8.94
N TRP A 216 -20.14 14.46 9.05
CA TRP A 216 -20.06 15.18 10.33
C TRP A 216 -21.42 15.39 11.01
N GLY A 217 -22.53 15.28 10.28
CA GLY A 217 -23.89 15.43 10.78
C GLY A 217 -24.83 14.36 10.20
N ASP A 218 -26.03 14.81 9.80
CA ASP A 218 -27.05 13.99 9.17
C ASP A 218 -26.73 13.69 7.70
N ASP A 219 -27.70 13.16 6.93
CA ASP A 219 -27.52 12.87 5.51
C ASP A 219 -27.25 14.16 4.73
N GLY A 220 -26.23 14.11 3.88
CA GLY A 220 -25.75 15.24 3.12
C GLY A 220 -24.75 16.16 3.84
N ASP A 221 -24.38 15.86 5.08
CA ASP A 221 -23.41 16.62 5.87
C ASP A 221 -22.01 16.00 5.80
N TRP A 222 -21.21 16.42 4.82
CA TRP A 222 -19.89 15.85 4.56
C TRP A 222 -18.76 16.87 4.67
N VAL A 223 -17.60 16.38 5.11
CA VAL A 223 -16.29 16.96 4.81
C VAL A 223 -15.59 16.05 3.83
N VAL A 224 -15.28 16.56 2.64
CA VAL A 224 -14.65 15.79 1.56
C VAL A 224 -13.35 16.45 1.18
N ALA A 225 -12.24 15.78 1.38
CA ALA A 225 -10.92 16.18 0.92
C ALA A 225 -10.53 15.40 -0.34
N THR A 226 -9.97 16.08 -1.33
CA THR A 226 -9.55 15.50 -2.59
C THR A 226 -8.05 15.66 -2.81
N ARG A 227 -7.43 14.70 -3.51
CA ARG A 227 -6.05 14.75 -3.99
C ARG A 227 -5.99 14.50 -5.48
N ARG A 228 -5.13 15.26 -6.14
CA ARG A 228 -4.83 15.10 -7.56
C ARG A 228 -4.08 13.82 -7.86
N GLU A 229 -4.11 13.47 -9.13
CA GLU A 229 -3.28 12.38 -9.64
C GLU A 229 -1.79 12.63 -9.39
N GLN A 230 -1.11 11.59 -8.93
CA GLN A 230 0.34 11.50 -8.92
C GLN A 230 0.80 10.45 -9.93
N VAL A 231 1.28 10.89 -11.08
CA VAL A 231 1.92 10.01 -12.06
C VAL A 231 3.25 9.52 -11.49
N ARG A 232 3.38 8.22 -11.28
CA ARG A 232 4.59 7.59 -10.76
C ARG A 232 5.21 6.67 -11.79
N SER A 233 6.52 6.73 -11.92
CA SER A 233 7.28 5.80 -12.73
C SER A 233 7.96 4.76 -11.84
N ILE A 234 7.60 3.50 -12.01
CA ILE A 234 8.22 2.38 -11.30
C ILE A 234 9.19 1.68 -12.26
N ARG A 235 10.44 1.56 -11.84
CA ARG A 235 11.46 0.86 -12.62
C ARG A 235 11.55 -0.59 -12.18
N TRP A 236 11.39 -1.49 -13.13
CA TRP A 236 11.48 -2.93 -12.93
C TRP A 236 12.74 -3.48 -13.62
N GLY A 237 13.37 -4.46 -13.02
CA GLY A 237 14.40 -5.26 -13.70
C GLY A 237 13.74 -6.27 -14.66
N GLY A 238 13.19 -5.78 -15.75
CA GLY A 238 12.41 -6.55 -16.74
C GLY A 238 10.90 -6.38 -16.60
N ASP A 239 10.18 -6.49 -17.71
CA ASP A 239 8.72 -6.39 -17.75
C ASP A 239 8.06 -7.50 -16.88
N PRO A 240 7.27 -7.16 -15.83
CA PRO A 240 6.62 -8.14 -14.98
C PRO A 240 5.51 -8.92 -15.69
N THR A 241 5.03 -8.42 -16.83
CA THR A 241 3.97 -9.06 -17.64
C THR A 241 4.52 -10.01 -18.71
N ASP A 242 5.82 -9.88 -19.06
CA ASP A 242 6.50 -10.75 -20.01
C ASP A 242 6.72 -12.14 -19.41
N LYS A 243 5.73 -13.02 -19.60
CA LYS A 243 5.75 -14.42 -19.16
C LYS A 243 5.59 -15.33 -20.35
N GLU A 244 6.64 -16.06 -20.66
CA GLU A 244 6.60 -17.05 -21.73
C GLU A 244 5.73 -18.26 -21.31
N VAL A 245 4.90 -18.74 -22.24
CA VAL A 245 4.19 -20.02 -22.07
C VAL A 245 5.13 -21.13 -22.49
N VAL A 246 5.59 -21.93 -21.52
CA VAL A 246 6.42 -23.11 -21.77
C VAL A 246 5.50 -24.31 -21.95
N LEU A 247 5.54 -24.90 -23.16
CA LEU A 247 4.80 -26.13 -23.45
C LEU A 247 5.62 -27.33 -22.94
N GLU A 248 4.99 -28.15 -22.12
CA GLU A 248 5.49 -29.46 -21.67
C GLU A 248 4.65 -30.55 -22.30
N PRO A 249 5.09 -31.84 -22.39
CA PRO A 249 4.40 -32.88 -23.12
C PRO A 249 2.92 -33.05 -22.79
N ASP A 250 2.54 -32.83 -21.53
CA ASP A 250 1.17 -33.02 -21.04
C ASP A 250 0.55 -31.77 -20.41
N SER A 251 1.25 -30.61 -20.45
CA SER A 251 0.79 -29.37 -19.82
C SER A 251 1.43 -28.12 -20.43
N ALA A 252 0.81 -26.98 -20.16
CA ALA A 252 1.43 -25.67 -20.42
C ALA A 252 1.64 -24.95 -19.08
N ARG A 253 2.83 -24.43 -18.83
CA ARG A 253 3.11 -23.61 -17.67
C ARG A 253 3.64 -22.25 -18.06
N LEU A 254 3.46 -21.26 -17.19
CA LEU A 254 4.13 -19.99 -17.33
C LEU A 254 5.59 -20.15 -16.89
N GLY A 255 6.49 -19.84 -17.80
CA GLY A 255 7.93 -19.76 -17.54
C GLY A 255 8.31 -18.43 -16.88
N PRO A 256 9.48 -18.37 -16.23
CA PRO A 256 10.01 -17.11 -15.74
C PRO A 256 10.48 -16.24 -16.92
N ARG A 257 10.40 -14.92 -16.74
CA ARG A 257 10.91 -13.96 -17.73
C ARG A 257 12.40 -14.18 -18.02
N ARG A 258 12.80 -13.85 -19.25
CA ARG A 258 14.18 -13.99 -19.74
C ARG A 258 14.89 -12.67 -19.86
N SER A 259 14.16 -11.56 -20.11
CA SER A 259 14.74 -10.22 -20.15
C SER A 259 14.75 -9.58 -18.78
N PHE A 260 15.87 -8.96 -18.45
CA PHE A 260 16.11 -8.18 -17.23
C PHE A 260 16.51 -6.74 -17.59
N GLU A 261 16.25 -6.33 -18.83
CA GLU A 261 16.39 -4.94 -19.24
C GLU A 261 15.43 -4.06 -18.43
N GLU A 262 15.85 -2.81 -18.19
CA GLU A 262 15.02 -1.88 -17.44
C GLU A 262 13.66 -1.68 -18.14
N TYR A 263 12.59 -1.96 -17.43
CA TYR A 263 11.22 -1.68 -17.84
C TYR A 263 10.66 -0.60 -16.95
N VAL A 264 10.10 0.45 -17.53
CA VAL A 264 9.51 1.57 -16.80
C VAL A 264 7.98 1.47 -16.91
N GLU A 265 7.35 1.17 -15.80
CA GLU A 265 5.90 1.20 -15.68
C GLU A 265 5.45 2.59 -15.23
N THR A 266 4.52 3.18 -15.96
CA THR A 266 3.89 4.44 -15.56
C THR A 266 2.54 4.15 -14.89
N VAL A 267 2.47 4.36 -13.59
CA VAL A 267 1.24 4.23 -12.80
C VAL A 267 0.48 5.55 -12.85
N ARG A 268 -0.78 5.48 -13.31
CA ARG A 268 -1.71 6.61 -13.42
C ARG A 268 -2.99 6.33 -12.65
N GLY A 269 -3.82 7.37 -12.46
CA GLY A 269 -5.13 7.26 -11.81
C GLY A 269 -5.03 7.05 -10.31
N THR A 270 -3.89 7.40 -9.70
CA THR A 270 -3.63 7.24 -8.25
C THR A 270 -3.18 8.56 -7.64
N SER A 271 -3.53 8.79 -6.38
CA SER A 271 -3.01 9.90 -5.57
C SER A 271 -1.97 9.44 -4.56
N GLU A 272 -1.47 10.37 -3.75
CA GLU A 272 -0.80 10.03 -2.50
C GLU A 272 -1.81 9.37 -1.55
N PRO A 273 -1.46 8.23 -0.91
CA PRO A 273 -2.39 7.52 -0.03
C PRO A 273 -2.78 8.34 1.21
N TRP A 274 -4.03 8.15 1.65
CA TRP A 274 -4.51 8.70 2.92
C TRP A 274 -4.00 7.87 4.09
N SER A 275 -3.16 8.45 4.94
CA SER A 275 -2.67 7.78 6.16
C SER A 275 -3.79 7.62 7.20
N GLU A 276 -3.57 6.74 8.18
CA GLU A 276 -4.47 6.62 9.33
C GLU A 276 -4.55 7.95 10.11
N ALA A 277 -3.43 8.67 10.21
CA ALA A 277 -3.37 9.95 10.88
C ALA A 277 -4.22 11.03 10.18
N HIS A 278 -4.29 11.04 8.84
CA HIS A 278 -5.20 11.92 8.10
C HIS A 278 -6.67 11.61 8.41
N ARG A 279 -7.04 10.32 8.45
CA ARG A 279 -8.41 9.89 8.78
C ARG A 279 -8.80 10.26 10.22
N ASP A 280 -7.88 10.07 11.17
CA ASP A 280 -8.08 10.47 12.57
C ASP A 280 -8.24 12.00 12.70
N ALA A 281 -7.39 12.77 12.00
CA ALA A 281 -7.45 14.22 12.00
C ALA A 281 -8.79 14.73 11.43
N LEU A 282 -9.22 14.21 10.27
CA LEU A 282 -10.53 14.57 9.71
C LEU A 282 -11.68 14.13 10.62
N GLY A 283 -11.56 12.95 11.26
CA GLY A 283 -12.51 12.46 12.25
C GLY A 283 -12.69 13.42 13.42
N GLU A 284 -11.60 13.99 13.90
CA GLU A 284 -11.64 14.96 14.98
C GLU A 284 -12.23 16.32 14.54
N VAL A 285 -11.91 16.79 13.32
CA VAL A 285 -12.54 17.99 12.74
C VAL A 285 -14.06 17.80 12.63
N ALA A 286 -14.51 16.68 12.08
CA ALA A 286 -15.93 16.39 11.92
C ALA A 286 -16.67 16.23 13.28
N ARG A 287 -16.02 15.65 14.30
CA ARG A 287 -16.57 15.57 15.65
C ARG A 287 -16.77 16.97 16.23
N ARG A 288 -15.78 17.84 16.11
CA ARG A 288 -15.87 19.23 16.63
C ARG A 288 -16.90 20.07 15.89
N LEU A 289 -17.04 19.87 14.57
CA LEU A 289 -18.14 20.48 13.83
C LEU A 289 -19.50 20.07 14.39
N ARG A 290 -19.69 18.76 14.63
CA ARG A 290 -20.95 18.24 15.20
C ARG A 290 -21.22 18.78 16.61
N ASP A 291 -20.19 18.91 17.42
CA ASP A 291 -20.31 19.41 18.79
C ASP A 291 -20.62 20.93 18.82
N ALA A 292 -20.39 21.65 17.72
CA ALA A 292 -20.62 23.10 17.58
C ALA A 292 -22.01 23.47 17.02
N VAL A 293 -22.77 22.50 16.51
CA VAL A 293 -24.14 22.65 16.02
C VAL A 293 -25.12 22.37 17.17
#